data_ce0e11ebb3960d9c774e3273cb720aa5
#
_entry.id   ce0e11ebb3960d9c774e3273cb720aa5
#
_cell.length_a   1.000
_cell.length_b   1.000
_cell.length_c   1.000
_cell.angle_alpha   90.00
_cell.angle_beta   90.00
_cell.angle_gamma   90.00
#
_symmetry.space_group_name_H-M   'P 1'
#
loop_
_entity.id
_entity.type
_entity.pdbx_description
1 polymer ?
#
loop_
_entity_poly.entity_id
_entity_poly.type
_entity_poly.pdbx_seq_one_letter_code
_entity_poly.pdbx_strand_id
1 'polypeptide(L)'
;MNTVGKPNKLGEGLRCVVSVSMLTEGWDANTVTHILGVRAFGTQLLCEQVVGRGLRRMSYAPNAAGLFEPEYAEVYGVPFSFIPSAGTNTDPRPGPTPTRVRALEERLACEITFPRLIGYRYELASDRLEATFTAGSQLALSTQDLPTRTEMASILGEARIHDLYGLKERRAAEIDFRLASRVLETYFRDDNGGERPWLFPQLLAIARRWRAECLTVKDNAFPQLLLLTQYANEAADRIYQAIVSSRPEDRTLKPILRPYDPIGSTRYVDFDTIRPTYRTRADKCHISHVVADTGSWEQKMAEVLEEMDEVVCYAKNQNLGFTIPYTLDGEEHGYLPDFLVKINDGRGPDDRLNLILEVSGEARKDKAAKVATARTLWVPAINNRGGYGRWAFIEISDPWDAKNTIRAMLRARAAGG
;
A
#
# COMPACT_ATOMS: atom_id res chain seq x y z
N MET A 1 -31.92 -8.17 17.35
CA MET A 1 -32.02 -7.83 15.90
C MET A 1 -32.82 -8.87 15.11
N ASN A 2 -32.58 -10.16 15.25
CA ASN A 2 -33.23 -11.21 14.43
C ASN A 2 -34.74 -11.39 14.67
N THR A 3 -35.30 -10.70 15.64
CA THR A 3 -36.73 -10.75 16.04
C THR A 3 -37.45 -9.41 15.85
N VAL A 4 -36.78 -8.40 15.32
CA VAL A 4 -37.36 -7.07 15.07
C VAL A 4 -38.51 -7.19 14.06
N GLY A 5 -39.66 -6.61 14.43
CA GLY A 5 -40.87 -6.62 13.60
C GLY A 5 -41.60 -7.97 13.51
N LYS A 6 -41.15 -9.03 14.21
CA LYS A 6 -41.82 -10.33 14.20
C LYS A 6 -42.91 -10.36 15.26
N PRO A 7 -44.15 -10.78 14.93
CA PRO A 7 -45.25 -10.87 15.87
C PRO A 7 -44.91 -11.75 17.09
N ASN A 8 -45.30 -11.31 18.26
CA ASN A 8 -45.09 -12.03 19.54
C ASN A 8 -43.60 -12.29 19.88
N LYS A 9 -42.68 -11.48 19.36
CA LYS A 9 -41.23 -11.55 19.63
C LYS A 9 -40.71 -10.24 20.22
N LEU A 10 -39.58 -10.34 20.92
CA LEU A 10 -38.90 -9.14 21.45
C LEU A 10 -38.54 -8.22 20.29
N GLY A 11 -39.00 -6.96 20.35
CA GLY A 11 -38.81 -6.00 19.30
C GLY A 11 -39.90 -5.92 18.23
N GLU A 12 -41.07 -6.51 18.45
CA GLU A 12 -42.22 -6.44 17.55
C GLU A 12 -42.65 -5.01 17.22
N GLY A 13 -42.60 -4.10 18.17
CA GLY A 13 -42.95 -2.67 17.97
C GLY A 13 -41.84 -1.79 17.38
N LEU A 14 -40.63 -2.34 17.17
CA LEU A 14 -39.54 -1.57 16.59
C LEU A 14 -39.76 -1.31 15.08
N ARG A 15 -39.81 -0.04 14.69
CA ARG A 15 -40.02 0.39 13.30
C ARG A 15 -38.76 0.84 12.61
N CYS A 16 -37.72 1.20 13.35
CA CYS A 16 -36.48 1.68 12.80
C CYS A 16 -35.29 1.18 13.62
N VAL A 17 -34.22 0.78 12.90
CA VAL A 17 -32.95 0.38 13.49
C VAL A 17 -31.87 1.25 12.84
N VAL A 18 -31.09 1.98 13.66
CA VAL A 18 -29.96 2.78 13.21
C VAL A 18 -28.68 2.05 13.57
N SER A 19 -27.77 1.89 12.60
CA SER A 19 -26.51 1.21 12.79
C SER A 19 -25.38 1.90 12.06
N VAL A 20 -24.17 1.89 12.63
CA VAL A 20 -22.95 2.43 11.99
C VAL A 20 -22.15 1.32 11.32
N SER A 21 -22.07 0.11 11.88
CA SER A 21 -21.29 -1.00 11.33
C SER A 21 -21.88 -2.38 11.63
N MET A 22 -22.83 -2.50 12.55
CA MET A 22 -23.39 -3.79 13.01
C MET A 22 -24.20 -4.57 11.96
N LEU A 23 -24.55 -3.97 10.83
CA LEU A 23 -25.34 -4.64 9.78
C LEU A 23 -24.49 -5.52 8.85
N THR A 24 -23.19 -5.61 9.07
CA THR A 24 -22.29 -6.44 8.27
C THR A 24 -22.32 -7.91 8.62
N GLU A 25 -22.47 -8.25 9.91
CA GLU A 25 -22.44 -9.62 10.39
C GLU A 25 -23.50 -9.90 11.45
N GLY A 26 -23.96 -11.16 11.52
CA GLY A 26 -24.69 -11.72 12.65
C GLY A 26 -26.17 -11.36 12.79
N TRP A 27 -26.78 -10.59 11.88
CA TRP A 27 -28.22 -10.34 11.92
C TRP A 27 -28.98 -11.04 10.79
N ASP A 28 -30.17 -11.50 11.09
CA ASP A 28 -31.03 -12.23 10.18
C ASP A 28 -32.50 -11.78 10.36
N ALA A 29 -32.84 -10.65 9.76
CA ALA A 29 -34.20 -10.14 9.74
C ALA A 29 -34.74 -10.17 8.30
N ASN A 30 -35.90 -10.78 8.13
CA ASN A 30 -36.65 -10.81 6.86
C ASN A 30 -37.85 -9.85 6.85
N THR A 31 -37.90 -8.92 7.78
CA THR A 31 -38.96 -7.91 7.95
C THR A 31 -38.53 -6.52 7.50
N VAL A 32 -37.38 -6.41 6.85
CA VAL A 32 -36.86 -5.12 6.38
C VAL A 32 -37.55 -4.75 5.07
N THR A 33 -38.19 -3.59 5.06
CA THR A 33 -38.88 -3.04 3.87
C THR A 33 -38.19 -1.81 3.30
N HIS A 34 -37.37 -1.12 4.10
CA HIS A 34 -36.68 0.10 3.69
C HIS A 34 -35.26 0.09 4.25
N ILE A 35 -34.30 0.49 3.42
CA ILE A 35 -32.91 0.71 3.79
C ILE A 35 -32.54 2.14 3.39
N LEU A 36 -32.06 2.94 4.35
CA LEU A 36 -31.57 4.29 4.11
C LEU A 36 -30.06 4.36 4.41
N GLY A 37 -29.24 4.51 3.37
CA GLY A 37 -27.81 4.73 3.49
C GLY A 37 -27.50 6.24 3.60
N VAL A 38 -27.17 6.70 4.82
CA VAL A 38 -26.82 8.10 5.07
C VAL A 38 -25.34 8.39 4.77
N ARG A 39 -24.51 7.34 4.74
CA ARG A 39 -23.08 7.43 4.46
C ARG A 39 -22.69 6.42 3.37
N ALA A 40 -21.71 6.77 2.53
CA ALA A 40 -21.16 5.86 1.54
C ALA A 40 -20.64 4.57 2.19
N PHE A 41 -20.98 3.42 1.62
CA PHE A 41 -20.38 2.16 2.01
C PHE A 41 -18.92 2.14 1.56
N GLY A 42 -18.02 1.69 2.42
CA GLY A 42 -16.58 1.69 2.12
C GLY A 42 -16.17 0.71 1.02
N THR A 43 -17.00 -0.32 0.75
CA THR A 43 -16.75 -1.33 -0.28
C THR A 43 -18.08 -1.80 -0.90
N GLN A 44 -18.03 -2.25 -2.16
CA GLN A 44 -19.17 -2.86 -2.85
C GLN A 44 -19.67 -4.10 -2.10
N LEU A 45 -18.77 -4.95 -1.62
CA LEU A 45 -19.10 -6.16 -0.86
C LEU A 45 -19.96 -5.86 0.38
N LEU A 46 -19.61 -4.80 1.12
CA LEU A 46 -20.37 -4.37 2.29
C LEU A 46 -21.78 -3.93 1.91
N CYS A 47 -21.90 -3.20 0.81
CA CYS A 47 -23.20 -2.77 0.28
C CYS A 47 -24.06 -3.98 -0.12
N GLU A 48 -23.50 -4.93 -0.86
CA GLU A 48 -24.19 -6.16 -1.29
C GLU A 48 -24.65 -7.00 -0.11
N GLN A 49 -23.84 -7.10 0.95
CA GLN A 49 -24.23 -7.80 2.18
C GLN A 49 -25.42 -7.16 2.88
N VAL A 50 -25.43 -5.85 3.02
CA VAL A 50 -26.53 -5.13 3.68
C VAL A 50 -27.81 -5.21 2.87
N VAL A 51 -27.72 -4.92 1.57
CA VAL A 51 -28.88 -4.96 0.65
C VAL A 51 -29.41 -6.39 0.49
N GLY A 52 -28.54 -7.37 0.29
CA GLY A 52 -28.93 -8.78 0.16
C GLY A 52 -29.65 -9.34 1.40
N ARG A 53 -29.36 -8.82 2.60
CA ARG A 53 -30.11 -9.16 3.81
C ARG A 53 -31.50 -8.51 3.85
N GLY A 54 -31.62 -7.28 3.34
CA GLY A 54 -32.92 -6.60 3.21
C GLY A 54 -33.83 -7.21 2.14
N LEU A 55 -33.23 -7.87 1.15
CA LEU A 55 -33.96 -8.54 0.06
C LEU A 55 -34.43 -9.97 0.42
N ARG A 56 -34.26 -10.41 1.67
CA ARG A 56 -34.76 -11.74 2.09
C ARG A 56 -36.27 -11.76 2.12
N ARG A 57 -36.83 -12.78 1.49
CA ARG A 57 -38.27 -12.98 1.42
C ARG A 57 -38.90 -13.23 2.80
N MET A 58 -40.06 -12.64 3.01
CA MET A 58 -40.90 -12.90 4.19
C MET A 58 -41.62 -14.22 4.08
N SER A 59 -42.04 -14.61 2.86
CA SER A 59 -42.77 -15.86 2.61
C SER A 59 -42.20 -16.60 1.37
N TYR A 60 -42.05 -17.91 1.51
CA TYR A 60 -41.71 -18.84 0.46
C TYR A 60 -42.89 -19.70 0.02
N ALA A 61 -44.11 -19.34 0.47
CA ALA A 61 -45.33 -20.05 0.05
C ALA A 61 -45.70 -19.62 -1.39
N PRO A 62 -45.83 -20.56 -2.35
CA PRO A 62 -46.29 -20.23 -3.69
C PRO A 62 -47.79 -19.89 -3.69
N ASN A 63 -48.22 -18.99 -4.57
CA ASN A 63 -49.61 -18.66 -4.79
C ASN A 63 -50.35 -19.77 -5.58
N ALA A 64 -51.63 -19.58 -5.87
CA ALA A 64 -52.44 -20.56 -6.60
C ALA A 64 -51.92 -20.84 -8.02
N ALA A 65 -51.09 -19.97 -8.60
CA ALA A 65 -50.45 -20.16 -9.93
C ALA A 65 -49.04 -20.81 -9.78
N GLY A 66 -48.62 -21.24 -8.61
CA GLY A 66 -47.30 -21.84 -8.35
C GLY A 66 -46.16 -20.85 -8.35
N LEU A 67 -46.44 -19.55 -8.30
CA LEU A 67 -45.45 -18.48 -8.29
C LEU A 67 -45.35 -17.82 -6.90
N PHE A 68 -44.19 -17.29 -6.56
CA PHE A 68 -44.05 -16.48 -5.35
C PHE A 68 -44.64 -15.08 -5.56
N GLU A 69 -45.37 -14.60 -4.55
CA GLU A 69 -45.83 -13.20 -4.57
C GLU A 69 -44.62 -12.26 -4.59
N PRO A 70 -44.68 -11.15 -5.37
CA PRO A 70 -43.63 -10.15 -5.40
C PRO A 70 -43.48 -9.49 -4.04
N GLU A 71 -42.23 -9.43 -3.53
CA GLU A 71 -41.89 -8.68 -2.33
C GLU A 71 -40.86 -7.63 -2.69
N TYR A 72 -40.99 -6.43 -2.13
CA TYR A 72 -40.13 -5.31 -2.45
C TYR A 72 -39.44 -4.78 -1.19
N ALA A 73 -38.19 -4.36 -1.36
CA ALA A 73 -37.47 -3.54 -0.37
C ALA A 73 -36.99 -2.26 -1.08
N GLU A 74 -37.26 -1.13 -0.47
CA GLU A 74 -36.85 0.16 -1.00
C GLU A 74 -35.51 0.57 -0.43
N VAL A 75 -34.57 1.01 -1.29
CA VAL A 75 -33.22 1.43 -0.90
C VAL A 75 -33.02 2.87 -1.27
N TYR A 76 -32.74 3.72 -0.28
CA TYR A 76 -32.51 5.15 -0.44
C TYR A 76 -31.09 5.53 -0.02
N GLY A 77 -30.60 6.63 -0.56
CA GLY A 77 -29.32 7.22 -0.18
C GLY A 77 -28.25 7.05 -1.23
N VAL A 78 -27.09 6.49 -0.86
CA VAL A 78 -25.95 6.41 -1.78
C VAL A 78 -26.30 5.63 -3.05
N PRO A 79 -25.98 6.14 -4.26
CA PRO A 79 -26.30 5.48 -5.51
C PRO A 79 -25.56 4.13 -5.60
N PHE A 80 -26.32 3.05 -5.64
CA PHE A 80 -25.81 1.70 -5.86
C PHE A 80 -25.84 1.41 -7.34
N SER A 81 -24.72 1.54 -8.03
CA SER A 81 -24.62 1.37 -9.49
C SER A 81 -25.00 -0.04 -10.01
N PHE A 82 -25.10 -1.02 -9.11
CA PHE A 82 -25.44 -2.39 -9.44
C PHE A 82 -26.91 -2.75 -9.15
N ILE A 83 -27.70 -1.88 -8.51
CA ILE A 83 -29.15 -2.10 -8.34
C ILE A 83 -29.86 -1.44 -9.52
N PRO A 84 -30.56 -2.21 -10.38
CA PRO A 84 -31.37 -1.61 -11.42
C PRO A 84 -32.44 -0.72 -10.79
N SER A 85 -32.37 0.58 -11.00
CA SER A 85 -33.43 1.51 -10.59
C SER A 85 -34.66 1.27 -11.50
N ALA A 86 -35.66 0.59 -10.96
CA ALA A 86 -36.97 0.51 -11.61
C ALA A 86 -37.68 1.87 -11.45
N GLY A 87 -37.60 2.71 -12.46
CA GLY A 87 -38.45 3.90 -12.47
C GLY A 87 -37.83 5.15 -13.05
N THR A 88 -37.70 5.19 -14.32
CA THR A 88 -38.13 6.20 -15.29
C THR A 88 -37.92 5.56 -16.66
N ASN A 89 -38.99 5.48 -17.49
CA ASN A 89 -38.92 5.13 -18.90
C ASN A 89 -38.18 6.24 -19.67
N THR A 90 -36.91 6.38 -19.43
CA THR A 90 -35.96 6.92 -20.37
C THR A 90 -35.19 5.70 -20.85
N ASP A 91 -35.26 5.42 -22.15
CA ASP A 91 -34.36 4.43 -22.79
C ASP A 91 -33.00 4.55 -22.14
N PRO A 92 -32.45 3.45 -21.59
CA PRO A 92 -31.13 3.50 -21.01
C PRO A 92 -30.20 3.93 -22.15
N ARG A 93 -29.75 5.21 -22.11
CA ARG A 93 -28.63 5.58 -22.98
C ARG A 93 -27.54 4.57 -22.65
N PRO A 94 -27.05 3.79 -23.63
CA PRO A 94 -25.99 2.85 -23.35
C PRO A 94 -24.88 3.63 -22.65
N GLY A 95 -24.53 3.21 -21.44
CA GLY A 95 -23.41 3.79 -20.72
C GLY A 95 -22.16 3.72 -21.61
N PRO A 96 -21.13 4.54 -21.36
CA PRO A 96 -19.92 4.50 -22.16
C PRO A 96 -19.40 3.06 -22.17
N THR A 97 -19.15 2.53 -23.36
CA THR A 97 -18.65 1.17 -23.54
C THR A 97 -17.28 1.08 -22.85
N PRO A 98 -17.08 0.16 -21.91
CA PRO A 98 -15.79 0.03 -21.23
C PRO A 98 -14.71 -0.40 -22.23
N THR A 99 -13.54 0.22 -22.11
CA THR A 99 -12.33 -0.15 -22.86
C THR A 99 -11.52 -1.12 -22.01
N ARG A 100 -11.22 -2.31 -22.57
CA ARG A 100 -10.32 -3.26 -21.90
C ARG A 100 -8.87 -2.88 -22.12
N VAL A 101 -8.17 -2.61 -21.03
CA VAL A 101 -6.74 -2.30 -20.99
C VAL A 101 -5.99 -3.55 -20.55
N ARG A 102 -5.13 -4.09 -21.42
CA ARG A 102 -4.42 -5.34 -21.13
C ARG A 102 -3.06 -5.40 -21.80
N ALA A 103 -2.19 -6.25 -21.27
CA ALA A 103 -0.98 -6.68 -21.94
C ALA A 103 -1.33 -7.49 -23.21
N LEU A 104 -0.56 -7.30 -24.26
CA LEU A 104 -0.77 -7.95 -25.55
C LEU A 104 0.39 -8.90 -25.84
N GLU A 105 0.09 -10.19 -26.07
CA GLU A 105 1.12 -11.23 -26.27
C GLU A 105 2.03 -10.93 -27.46
N GLU A 106 1.49 -10.31 -28.53
CA GLU A 106 2.25 -9.89 -29.71
C GLU A 106 3.25 -8.76 -29.42
N ARG A 107 3.21 -8.15 -28.22
CA ARG A 107 4.09 -7.06 -27.77
C ARG A 107 5.04 -7.45 -26.64
N LEU A 108 5.31 -8.74 -26.44
CA LEU A 108 6.23 -9.23 -25.41
C LEU A 108 7.62 -8.61 -25.44
N ALA A 109 8.11 -8.16 -26.60
CA ALA A 109 9.36 -7.44 -26.71
C ALA A 109 9.39 -6.12 -25.89
N CYS A 110 8.20 -5.58 -25.57
CA CYS A 110 8.02 -4.39 -24.75
C CYS A 110 7.69 -4.74 -23.27
N GLU A 111 7.85 -5.97 -22.85
CA GLU A 111 7.63 -6.35 -21.43
C GLU A 111 8.62 -5.64 -20.52
N ILE A 112 8.11 -5.06 -19.46
CA ILE A 112 8.90 -4.46 -18.38
C ILE A 112 8.67 -5.29 -17.12
N THR A 113 9.76 -5.85 -16.59
CA THR A 113 9.79 -6.50 -15.28
C THR A 113 10.43 -5.57 -14.25
N PHE A 114 10.02 -5.67 -13.00
CA PHE A 114 10.49 -4.80 -11.93
C PHE A 114 10.49 -5.53 -10.59
N PRO A 115 11.38 -5.15 -9.65
CA PRO A 115 11.39 -5.71 -8.31
C PRO A 115 10.24 -5.14 -7.47
N ARG A 116 9.63 -5.98 -6.64
CA ARG A 116 8.63 -5.61 -5.65
C ARG A 116 9.25 -5.58 -4.26
N LEU A 117 9.25 -4.40 -3.64
CA LEU A 117 9.85 -4.16 -2.34
C LEU A 117 8.78 -4.00 -1.25
N ILE A 118 9.17 -4.38 -0.04
CA ILE A 118 8.42 -4.06 1.19
C ILE A 118 9.19 -3.09 2.09
N GLY A 119 10.47 -2.80 1.80
CA GLY A 119 11.27 -1.86 2.57
C GLY A 119 12.75 -1.85 2.17
N TYR A 120 13.56 -1.28 3.02
CA TYR A 120 15.01 -1.13 2.82
C TYR A 120 15.75 -1.54 4.08
N ARG A 121 16.97 -2.04 3.90
CA ARG A 121 17.88 -2.32 5.00
C ARG A 121 19.29 -1.90 4.62
N TYR A 122 20.11 -1.60 5.63
CA TYR A 122 21.54 -1.49 5.44
C TYR A 122 22.20 -2.81 5.86
N GLU A 123 23.01 -3.36 5.00
CA GLU A 123 23.90 -4.48 5.35
C GLU A 123 25.22 -3.92 5.84
N LEU A 124 25.66 -4.41 6.99
CA LEU A 124 26.98 -4.12 7.52
C LEU A 124 27.95 -5.21 7.04
N ALA A 125 29.13 -4.80 6.61
CA ALA A 125 30.17 -5.72 6.16
C ALA A 125 30.70 -6.62 7.30
N SER A 126 30.48 -6.24 8.56
CA SER A 126 30.94 -6.91 9.76
C SER A 126 29.76 -7.40 10.61
N ASP A 127 29.86 -8.63 11.13
CA ASP A 127 28.90 -9.21 12.09
C ASP A 127 29.07 -8.62 13.52
N ARG A 128 29.99 -7.68 13.72
CA ARG A 128 30.15 -6.97 14.99
C ARG A 128 29.26 -5.71 14.99
N LEU A 129 28.26 -5.70 15.86
CA LEU A 129 27.33 -4.59 16.00
C LEU A 129 27.82 -3.61 17.07
N GLU A 130 27.85 -2.33 16.71
CA GLU A 130 28.08 -1.22 17.61
C GLU A 130 26.94 -0.21 17.43
N ALA A 131 26.49 0.41 18.52
CA ALA A 131 25.43 1.41 18.47
C ALA A 131 25.89 2.70 19.14
N THR A 132 25.73 3.83 18.45
CA THR A 132 25.96 5.17 18.98
C THR A 132 24.61 5.88 19.10
N PHE A 133 24.20 6.18 20.33
CA PHE A 133 22.93 6.85 20.57
C PHE A 133 23.09 8.37 20.45
N THR A 134 22.15 8.97 19.73
CA THR A 134 22.08 10.43 19.49
C THR A 134 20.72 10.95 19.94
N ALA A 135 20.46 12.23 19.75
CA ALA A 135 19.14 12.82 20.00
C ALA A 135 18.03 12.11 19.20
N GLY A 136 18.34 11.63 17.97
CA GLY A 136 17.39 10.85 17.15
C GLY A 136 17.09 9.46 17.71
N SER A 137 17.89 8.93 18.63
CA SER A 137 17.66 7.63 19.28
C SER A 137 16.70 7.72 20.47
N GLN A 138 16.35 8.94 20.92
CA GLN A 138 15.49 9.16 22.08
C GLN A 138 14.02 8.89 21.71
N LEU A 139 13.32 8.15 22.56
CA LEU A 139 11.88 7.91 22.47
C LEU A 139 11.20 8.33 23.76
N ALA A 140 10.15 9.15 23.64
CA ALA A 140 9.31 9.51 24.78
C ALA A 140 7.97 8.78 24.65
N LEU A 141 7.61 8.02 25.70
CA LEU A 141 6.27 7.43 25.79
C LEU A 141 5.37 8.35 26.61
N SER A 142 4.21 8.70 26.07
CA SER A 142 3.16 9.46 26.72
C SER A 142 1.81 8.76 26.56
N THR A 143 0.94 8.93 27.53
CA THR A 143 -0.44 8.44 27.45
C THR A 143 -1.31 9.29 26.54
N GLN A 144 -0.86 10.48 26.15
CA GLN A 144 -1.58 11.36 25.23
C GLN A 144 -1.59 10.82 23.78
N ASP A 145 -0.57 10.04 23.42
CA ASP A 145 -0.41 9.46 22.09
C ASP A 145 -1.08 8.08 21.95
N LEU A 146 -1.71 7.58 23.02
CA LEU A 146 -2.41 6.30 22.97
C LEU A 146 -3.74 6.47 22.25
N PRO A 147 -3.99 5.70 21.17
CA PRO A 147 -5.27 5.72 20.50
C PRO A 147 -6.37 5.28 21.47
N THR A 148 -7.42 6.08 21.58
CA THR A 148 -8.59 5.76 22.38
C THR A 148 -9.29 4.54 21.78
N ARG A 149 -9.15 3.37 22.44
CA ARG A 149 -10.03 2.19 22.34
C ARG A 149 -10.13 1.43 21.02
N THR A 150 -9.19 1.50 20.11
CA THR A 150 -9.29 0.70 18.87
C THR A 150 -7.98 -0.06 18.62
N GLU A 151 -8.08 -1.41 18.62
CA GLU A 151 -7.13 -2.35 18.00
C GLU A 151 -5.62 -2.08 18.23
N MET A 152 -5.19 -2.08 19.47
CA MET A 152 -3.77 -2.11 19.77
C MET A 152 -3.24 -3.54 19.56
N ALA A 153 -2.72 -3.82 18.37
CA ALA A 153 -2.01 -5.06 18.12
C ALA A 153 -0.72 -5.11 18.97
N SER A 154 -0.43 -6.26 19.55
CA SER A 154 0.80 -6.51 20.32
C SER A 154 1.73 -7.42 19.52
N ILE A 155 3.04 -7.25 19.66
CA ILE A 155 4.05 -8.18 19.11
C ILE A 155 4.07 -9.55 19.83
N LEU A 156 3.18 -9.77 20.78
CA LEU A 156 3.02 -11.03 21.51
C LEU A 156 2.18 -12.09 20.77
N GLY A 157 1.65 -11.78 19.57
CA GLY A 157 1.16 -12.78 18.62
C GLY A 157 -0.33 -13.13 18.68
N GLU A 158 -1.16 -12.55 19.55
CA GLU A 158 -2.62 -12.70 19.50
C GLU A 158 -3.32 -11.35 19.58
N ALA A 159 -4.22 -11.09 18.61
CA ALA A 159 -5.12 -9.94 18.64
C ALA A 159 -6.21 -10.16 19.67
N ARG A 160 -5.90 -9.93 20.94
CA ARG A 160 -6.90 -9.78 22.00
C ARG A 160 -6.97 -8.31 22.37
N ILE A 161 -8.13 -7.84 22.83
CA ILE A 161 -8.28 -6.56 23.51
C ILE A 161 -7.33 -6.62 24.71
N HIS A 162 -6.12 -6.07 24.56
CA HIS A 162 -5.12 -6.14 25.62
C HIS A 162 -5.57 -5.23 26.74
N ASP A 163 -5.78 -5.83 27.90
CA ASP A 163 -5.80 -5.13 29.14
C ASP A 163 -4.43 -4.48 29.34
N LEU A 164 -4.36 -3.15 29.22
CA LEU A 164 -3.14 -2.36 29.45
C LEU A 164 -2.54 -2.62 30.83
N TYR A 165 -3.37 -3.00 31.81
CA TYR A 165 -2.92 -3.38 33.14
C TYR A 165 -2.12 -4.70 33.12
N GLY A 166 -2.53 -5.68 32.32
CA GLY A 166 -1.80 -6.94 32.17
C GLY A 166 -0.43 -6.76 31.48
N LEU A 167 -0.25 -5.73 30.64
CA LEU A 167 1.05 -5.39 30.07
C LEU A 167 2.01 -4.88 31.14
N LYS A 168 1.53 -4.09 32.10
CA LYS A 168 2.37 -3.48 33.15
C LYS A 168 3.07 -4.50 34.05
N GLU A 169 2.53 -5.70 34.16
CA GLU A 169 3.09 -6.81 34.96
C GLU A 169 4.25 -7.53 34.25
N ARG A 170 4.46 -7.28 32.94
CA ARG A 170 5.54 -7.91 32.18
C ARG A 170 6.91 -7.42 32.64
N ARG A 171 7.88 -8.35 32.59
CA ARG A 171 9.26 -8.07 33.05
C ARG A 171 10.00 -7.20 32.02
N ALA A 172 10.85 -6.30 32.51
CA ALA A 172 11.70 -5.47 31.65
C ALA A 172 12.59 -6.29 30.67
N ALA A 173 13.05 -7.47 31.12
CA ALA A 173 13.82 -8.38 30.27
C ALA A 173 13.01 -8.90 29.05
N GLU A 174 11.70 -9.01 29.17
CA GLU A 174 10.84 -9.40 28.06
C GLU A 174 10.76 -8.29 26.99
N ILE A 175 10.74 -7.02 27.42
CA ILE A 175 10.80 -5.87 26.52
C ILE A 175 12.10 -5.93 25.71
N ASP A 176 13.23 -6.07 26.39
CA ASP A 176 14.56 -6.12 25.77
C ASP A 176 14.64 -7.26 24.74
N PHE A 177 14.15 -8.46 25.13
CA PHE A 177 14.13 -9.63 24.26
C PHE A 177 13.26 -9.40 23.00
N ARG A 178 12.04 -8.88 23.19
CA ARG A 178 11.11 -8.64 22.08
C ARG A 178 11.60 -7.56 21.13
N LEU A 179 12.19 -6.48 21.66
CA LEU A 179 12.81 -5.45 20.82
C LEU A 179 14.00 -6.00 20.02
N ALA A 180 14.88 -6.78 20.65
CA ALA A 180 16.00 -7.41 19.95
C ALA A 180 15.52 -8.37 18.87
N SER A 181 14.50 -9.20 19.14
CA SER A 181 13.89 -10.08 18.15
C SER A 181 13.30 -9.26 17.00
N ARG A 182 12.58 -8.17 17.29
CA ARG A 182 11.97 -7.31 16.28
C ARG A 182 13.02 -6.66 15.36
N VAL A 183 14.12 -6.17 15.94
CA VAL A 183 15.24 -5.62 15.17
C VAL A 183 15.87 -6.70 14.28
N LEU A 184 16.09 -7.90 14.81
CA LEU A 184 16.66 -9.03 14.05
C LEU A 184 15.76 -9.41 12.86
N GLU A 185 14.49 -9.67 13.14
CA GLU A 185 13.49 -10.10 12.15
C GLU A 185 13.26 -9.06 11.05
N THR A 186 13.33 -7.77 11.39
CA THR A 186 13.01 -6.70 10.43
C THR A 186 14.22 -6.30 9.60
N TYR A 187 15.41 -6.19 10.21
CA TYR A 187 16.56 -5.52 9.58
C TYR A 187 17.77 -6.42 9.31
N PHE A 188 17.95 -7.52 10.05
CA PHE A 188 19.13 -8.38 9.95
C PHE A 188 18.80 -9.75 9.35
N ARG A 189 18.38 -9.73 8.07
CA ARG A 189 18.17 -10.94 7.27
C ARG A 189 19.27 -11.10 6.23
N ASP A 190 19.54 -12.33 5.83
CA ASP A 190 20.43 -12.63 4.71
C ASP A 190 19.76 -12.36 3.35
N ASP A 191 20.50 -12.55 2.26
CA ASP A 191 19.98 -12.35 0.89
C ASP A 191 18.87 -13.33 0.49
N ASN A 192 18.76 -14.46 1.17
CA ASN A 192 17.72 -15.46 0.99
C ASN A 192 16.52 -15.23 1.93
N GLY A 193 16.55 -14.16 2.74
CA GLY A 193 15.50 -13.82 3.70
C GLY A 193 15.61 -14.57 5.03
N GLY A 194 16.69 -15.36 5.24
CA GLY A 194 16.97 -16.03 6.51
C GLY A 194 17.40 -15.03 7.60
N GLU A 195 17.05 -15.32 8.84
CA GLU A 195 17.50 -14.53 9.98
C GLU A 195 18.97 -14.83 10.30
N ARG A 196 19.68 -13.86 10.93
CA ARG A 196 21.05 -14.00 11.42
C ARG A 196 21.07 -14.19 12.94
N PRO A 197 20.69 -15.34 13.47
CA PRO A 197 20.46 -15.55 14.92
C PRO A 197 21.71 -15.33 15.77
N TRP A 198 22.90 -15.46 15.22
CA TRP A 198 24.17 -15.18 15.91
C TRP A 198 24.36 -13.71 16.31
N LEU A 199 23.61 -12.78 15.70
CA LEU A 199 23.62 -11.37 16.08
C LEU A 199 22.73 -11.08 17.29
N PHE A 200 21.81 -11.98 17.63
CA PHE A 200 20.83 -11.76 18.69
C PHE A 200 21.44 -11.37 20.06
N PRO A 201 22.52 -12.00 20.56
CA PRO A 201 23.11 -11.58 21.84
C PRO A 201 23.60 -10.13 21.84
N GLN A 202 24.15 -9.66 20.71
CA GLN A 202 24.59 -8.28 20.56
C GLN A 202 23.39 -7.33 20.49
N LEU A 203 22.35 -7.67 19.73
CA LEU A 203 21.10 -6.89 19.65
C LEU A 203 20.40 -6.80 21.01
N LEU A 204 20.39 -7.88 21.78
CA LEU A 204 19.82 -7.87 23.13
C LEU A 204 20.58 -6.91 24.08
N ALA A 205 21.93 -6.90 24.01
CA ALA A 205 22.73 -5.98 24.78
C ALA A 205 22.48 -4.52 24.38
N ILE A 206 22.37 -4.25 23.07
CA ILE A 206 22.08 -2.94 22.52
C ILE A 206 20.67 -2.47 22.89
N ALA A 207 19.65 -3.33 22.76
CA ALA A 207 18.27 -3.01 23.12
C ALA A 207 18.11 -2.67 24.61
N ARG A 208 18.79 -3.43 25.48
CA ARG A 208 18.84 -3.15 26.94
C ARG A 208 19.46 -1.78 27.23
N ARG A 209 20.60 -1.47 26.60
CA ARG A 209 21.29 -0.20 26.75
C ARG A 209 20.42 0.94 26.21
N TRP A 210 19.81 0.77 25.04
CA TRP A 210 18.92 1.76 24.44
C TRP A 210 17.72 2.08 25.37
N ARG A 211 17.06 1.05 25.92
CA ARG A 211 15.94 1.26 26.86
C ARG A 211 16.39 2.02 28.12
N ALA A 212 17.61 1.79 28.60
CA ALA A 212 18.13 2.48 29.78
C ALA A 212 18.52 3.94 29.49
N GLU A 213 19.10 4.23 28.31
CA GLU A 213 19.70 5.53 28.00
C GLU A 213 18.77 6.45 27.17
N CYS A 214 17.86 5.85 26.35
CA CYS A 214 17.11 6.59 25.34
C CYS A 214 15.59 6.60 25.57
N LEU A 215 15.06 5.77 26.48
CA LEU A 215 13.64 5.75 26.76
C LEU A 215 13.28 6.75 27.85
N THR A 216 12.37 7.66 27.55
CA THR A 216 11.77 8.57 28.54
C THR A 216 10.30 8.24 28.68
N VAL A 217 9.82 8.10 29.90
CA VAL A 217 8.43 7.80 30.24
C VAL A 217 7.80 9.02 30.87
N LYS A 218 6.71 9.53 30.27
CA LYS A 218 5.98 10.73 30.72
C LYS A 218 4.57 10.35 31.20
N ASP A 219 3.99 11.22 31.98
CA ASP A 219 2.63 11.08 32.51
C ASP A 219 2.45 9.74 33.26
N ASN A 220 1.37 9.01 32.98
CA ASN A 220 1.09 7.70 33.53
C ASN A 220 1.53 6.55 32.59
N ALA A 221 2.40 6.81 31.61
CA ALA A 221 2.93 5.77 30.74
C ALA A 221 3.88 4.83 31.52
N PHE A 222 4.22 3.71 30.93
CA PHE A 222 5.11 2.72 31.53
C PHE A 222 5.91 2.00 30.41
N PRO A 223 7.12 1.48 30.69
CA PRO A 223 8.01 0.94 29.65
C PRO A 223 7.43 -0.22 28.86
N GLN A 224 6.49 -0.99 29.44
CA GLN A 224 5.88 -2.15 28.79
C GLN A 224 4.97 -1.77 27.60
N LEU A 225 4.65 -0.48 27.41
CA LEU A 225 4.00 0.02 26.20
C LEU A 225 4.83 -0.24 24.95
N LEU A 226 6.15 -0.43 25.08
CA LEU A 226 7.02 -0.88 23.99
C LEU A 226 6.67 -2.28 23.43
N LEU A 227 5.80 -3.05 24.12
CA LEU A 227 5.29 -4.32 23.59
C LEU A 227 4.11 -4.13 22.60
N LEU A 228 3.56 -2.93 22.48
CA LEU A 228 2.59 -2.59 21.43
C LEU A 228 3.31 -2.42 20.10
N THR A 229 2.73 -2.95 19.02
CA THR A 229 3.37 -3.02 17.70
C THR A 229 3.89 -1.68 17.21
N GLN A 230 3.12 -0.62 17.38
CA GLN A 230 3.50 0.73 16.97
C GLN A 230 4.81 1.18 17.66
N TYR A 231 4.85 1.15 18.99
CA TYR A 231 6.04 1.58 19.75
C TYR A 231 7.21 0.60 19.60
N ALA A 232 6.92 -0.71 19.43
CA ALA A 232 7.95 -1.70 19.15
C ALA A 232 8.66 -1.43 17.82
N ASN A 233 7.90 -1.07 16.78
CA ASN A 233 8.44 -0.73 15.46
C ASN A 233 9.27 0.54 15.55
N GLU A 234 8.75 1.58 16.18
CA GLU A 234 9.46 2.84 16.34
C GLU A 234 10.76 2.66 17.13
N ALA A 235 10.72 1.92 18.23
CA ALA A 235 11.91 1.60 19.03
C ALA A 235 12.93 0.77 18.25
N ALA A 236 12.46 -0.24 17.49
CA ALA A 236 13.31 -1.08 16.66
C ALA A 236 14.01 -0.27 15.55
N ASP A 237 13.29 0.66 14.91
CA ASP A 237 13.87 1.56 13.91
C ASP A 237 14.94 2.46 14.51
N ARG A 238 14.68 3.09 15.67
CA ARG A 238 15.67 3.94 16.36
C ARG A 238 16.94 3.18 16.78
N ILE A 239 16.78 1.93 17.29
CA ILE A 239 17.89 1.05 17.61
C ILE A 239 18.69 0.72 16.35
N TYR A 240 18.00 0.34 15.28
CA TYR A 240 18.63 0.03 14.01
C TYR A 240 19.40 1.21 13.41
N GLN A 241 18.81 2.42 13.41
CA GLN A 241 19.47 3.64 12.95
C GLN A 241 20.73 3.96 13.77
N ALA A 242 20.69 3.73 15.09
CA ALA A 242 21.85 3.91 15.96
C ALA A 242 22.99 2.93 15.63
N ILE A 243 22.66 1.69 15.24
CA ILE A 243 23.65 0.69 14.81
C ILE A 243 24.25 1.08 13.46
N VAL A 244 23.40 1.41 12.49
CA VAL A 244 23.82 1.74 11.13
C VAL A 244 24.63 3.03 11.06
N SER A 245 24.28 4.03 11.89
CA SER A 245 24.98 5.32 11.93
C SER A 245 26.34 5.26 12.62
N SER A 246 26.62 4.19 13.38
CA SER A 246 27.92 4.04 14.07
C SER A 246 29.07 3.74 13.11
N ARG A 247 28.79 3.17 11.92
CA ARG A 247 29.78 2.80 10.89
C ARG A 247 29.28 3.11 9.49
N PRO A 248 29.23 4.39 9.08
CA PRO A 248 28.64 4.78 7.80
C PRO A 248 29.40 4.22 6.58
N GLU A 249 30.71 3.99 6.67
CA GLU A 249 31.56 3.47 5.62
C GLU A 249 31.36 1.97 5.34
N ASP A 250 30.91 1.21 6.33
CA ASP A 250 30.74 -0.25 6.23
C ASP A 250 29.35 -0.68 5.81
N ARG A 251 28.47 0.27 5.49
CA ARG A 251 27.08 -0.02 5.20
C ARG A 251 26.74 -0.01 3.71
N THR A 252 26.04 -1.03 3.26
CA THR A 252 25.48 -1.09 1.91
C THR A 252 23.94 -1.11 1.99
N LEU A 253 23.29 -0.15 1.33
CA LEU A 253 21.84 -0.11 1.26
C LEU A 253 21.33 -1.23 0.34
N LYS A 254 20.43 -2.06 0.83
CA LYS A 254 19.83 -3.20 0.12
C LYS A 254 18.30 -3.13 0.18
N PRO A 255 17.58 -3.64 -0.84
CA PRO A 255 16.13 -3.74 -0.79
C PRO A 255 15.70 -4.96 0.02
N ILE A 256 14.56 -4.84 0.71
CA ILE A 256 13.81 -5.98 1.24
C ILE A 256 12.75 -6.32 0.21
N LEU A 257 12.92 -7.43 -0.48
CA LEU A 257 11.98 -7.87 -1.52
C LEU A 257 10.72 -8.47 -0.90
N ARG A 258 9.61 -8.38 -1.64
CA ARG A 258 8.37 -9.05 -1.24
C ARG A 258 8.58 -10.56 -1.22
N PRO A 259 8.29 -11.24 -0.09
CA PRO A 259 8.36 -12.71 -0.04
C PRO A 259 7.36 -13.33 -1.03
N TYR A 260 7.73 -14.45 -1.65
CA TYR A 260 6.91 -15.25 -2.57
C TYR A 260 6.55 -14.59 -3.92
N ASP A 261 6.66 -13.26 -4.05
CA ASP A 261 6.33 -12.53 -5.29
C ASP A 261 7.27 -11.32 -5.48
N PRO A 262 8.58 -11.55 -5.62
CA PRO A 262 9.59 -10.49 -5.64
C PRO A 262 9.67 -9.75 -6.99
N ILE A 263 9.04 -10.26 -8.05
CA ILE A 263 9.13 -9.70 -9.40
C ILE A 263 7.74 -9.40 -9.93
N GLY A 264 7.50 -8.15 -10.30
CA GLY A 264 6.33 -7.72 -11.05
C GLY A 264 6.60 -7.65 -12.55
N SER A 265 5.54 -7.66 -13.35
CA SER A 265 5.62 -7.53 -14.81
C SER A 265 4.40 -6.84 -15.37
N THR A 266 4.59 -6.09 -16.45
CA THR A 266 3.51 -5.53 -17.27
C THR A 266 2.59 -6.61 -17.84
N ARG A 267 3.02 -7.87 -17.90
CA ARG A 267 2.25 -9.03 -18.39
C ARG A 267 0.93 -9.25 -17.65
N TYR A 268 0.86 -8.86 -16.39
CA TYR A 268 -0.30 -9.12 -15.53
C TYR A 268 -1.36 -8.01 -15.57
N VAL A 269 -1.17 -6.99 -16.42
CA VAL A 269 -2.15 -5.91 -16.56
C VAL A 269 -3.32 -6.37 -17.39
N ASP A 270 -4.51 -6.41 -16.78
CA ASP A 270 -5.80 -6.70 -17.46
C ASP A 270 -6.93 -6.10 -16.59
N PHE A 271 -7.61 -5.07 -17.10
CA PHE A 271 -8.73 -4.43 -16.44
C PHE A 271 -9.60 -3.66 -17.43
N ASP A 272 -10.85 -3.38 -17.05
CA ASP A 272 -11.77 -2.55 -17.81
C ASP A 272 -11.84 -1.14 -17.26
N THR A 273 -11.99 -0.13 -18.12
CA THR A 273 -12.17 1.26 -17.75
C THR A 273 -13.19 1.97 -18.62
N ILE A 274 -13.94 2.89 -18.02
CA ILE A 274 -14.82 3.83 -18.72
C ILE A 274 -14.17 5.22 -18.88
N ARG A 275 -12.95 5.39 -18.35
CA ARG A 275 -12.18 6.63 -18.50
C ARG A 275 -11.64 6.76 -19.92
N PRO A 276 -11.35 7.98 -20.39
CA PRO A 276 -10.68 8.19 -21.67
C PRO A 276 -9.39 7.39 -21.74
N THR A 277 -9.12 6.79 -22.90
CA THR A 277 -7.93 5.98 -23.12
C THR A 277 -7.18 6.45 -24.35
N TYR A 278 -5.86 6.41 -24.27
CA TYR A 278 -4.95 6.64 -25.41
C TYR A 278 -4.41 5.29 -25.88
N ARG A 279 -4.58 4.98 -27.17
CA ARG A 279 -4.07 3.73 -27.76
C ARG A 279 -2.56 3.81 -27.94
N THR A 280 -1.83 2.89 -27.35
CA THR A 280 -0.37 2.88 -27.38
C THR A 280 0.19 2.30 -28.67
N ARG A 281 1.38 2.75 -29.04
CA ARG A 281 2.14 2.18 -30.16
C ARG A 281 2.61 0.77 -29.83
N ALA A 282 2.52 -0.11 -30.82
CA ALA A 282 2.84 -1.54 -30.66
C ALA A 282 4.32 -1.82 -30.43
N ASP A 283 5.19 -0.95 -30.95
CA ASP A 283 6.65 -1.03 -30.85
C ASP A 283 7.21 -0.35 -29.59
N LYS A 284 6.36 0.31 -28.79
CA LYS A 284 6.78 1.11 -27.61
C LYS A 284 6.10 0.70 -26.31
N CYS A 285 4.99 -0.01 -26.33
CA CYS A 285 4.27 -0.34 -25.11
C CYS A 285 3.66 -1.73 -25.15
N HIS A 286 3.90 -2.53 -24.09
CA HIS A 286 3.32 -3.85 -23.91
C HIS A 286 1.81 -3.80 -23.69
N ILE A 287 1.32 -2.74 -23.05
CA ILE A 287 -0.10 -2.55 -22.66
C ILE A 287 -0.83 -1.84 -23.79
N SER A 288 -2.06 -2.30 -24.09
CA SER A 288 -2.87 -1.85 -25.23
C SER A 288 -3.23 -0.35 -25.19
N HIS A 289 -3.49 0.19 -24.03
CA HIS A 289 -3.90 1.58 -23.84
C HIS A 289 -3.30 2.18 -22.56
N VAL A 290 -3.11 3.49 -22.56
CA VAL A 290 -2.90 4.31 -21.37
C VAL A 290 -4.23 4.94 -21.00
N VAL A 291 -4.64 4.85 -19.74
CA VAL A 291 -5.81 5.60 -19.24
C VAL A 291 -5.38 7.04 -19.03
N ALA A 292 -6.02 7.95 -19.77
CA ALA A 292 -5.81 9.38 -19.62
C ALA A 292 -6.70 9.90 -18.49
N ASP A 293 -6.10 10.42 -17.42
CA ASP A 293 -6.85 11.17 -16.42
C ASP A 293 -7.24 12.55 -16.95
N THR A 294 -8.08 13.28 -16.23
CA THR A 294 -8.74 14.52 -16.62
C THR A 294 -7.81 15.68 -17.03
N GLY A 295 -6.49 15.51 -16.87
CA GLY A 295 -5.47 16.45 -17.34
C GLY A 295 -4.68 15.83 -18.52
N SER A 296 -4.46 16.61 -19.55
CA SER A 296 -3.70 16.23 -20.76
C SER A 296 -2.24 15.76 -20.52
N TRP A 297 -1.75 15.77 -19.29
CA TRP A 297 -0.35 15.55 -18.93
C TRP A 297 0.11 14.11 -19.12
N GLU A 298 -0.68 13.14 -18.69
CA GLU A 298 -0.32 11.72 -18.78
C GLU A 298 -0.36 11.23 -20.22
N GLN A 299 -1.39 11.65 -21.00
CA GLN A 299 -1.45 11.37 -22.41
C GLN A 299 -0.27 12.03 -23.14
N LYS A 300 0.00 13.31 -22.84
CA LYS A 300 1.13 14.03 -23.44
C LYS A 300 2.46 13.36 -23.11
N MET A 301 2.61 12.87 -21.89
CA MET A 301 3.81 12.12 -21.50
C MET A 301 3.95 10.82 -22.31
N ALA A 302 2.87 10.07 -22.48
CA ALA A 302 2.87 8.85 -23.33
C ALA A 302 3.27 9.17 -24.77
N GLU A 303 2.70 10.22 -25.37
CA GLU A 303 3.08 10.68 -26.72
C GLU A 303 4.57 11.02 -26.81
N VAL A 304 5.09 11.77 -25.82
CA VAL A 304 6.52 12.13 -25.77
C VAL A 304 7.41 10.89 -25.71
N LEU A 305 7.04 9.90 -24.87
CA LEU A 305 7.80 8.65 -24.75
C LEU A 305 7.78 7.83 -26.05
N GLU A 306 6.67 7.86 -26.79
CA GLU A 306 6.54 7.17 -28.07
C GLU A 306 7.34 7.84 -29.20
N GLU A 307 7.50 9.16 -29.14
CA GLU A 307 8.27 9.93 -30.13
C GLU A 307 9.79 9.91 -29.91
N MET A 308 10.26 9.50 -28.73
CA MET A 308 11.69 9.45 -28.41
C MET A 308 12.34 8.17 -28.93
N ASP A 309 13.38 8.30 -29.74
CA ASP A 309 14.15 7.15 -30.26
C ASP A 309 14.91 6.42 -29.16
N GLU A 310 15.33 7.16 -28.11
CA GLU A 310 16.03 6.62 -26.96
C GLU A 310 15.15 5.70 -26.12
N VAL A 311 13.81 5.88 -26.15
CA VAL A 311 12.86 5.05 -25.43
C VAL A 311 12.68 3.73 -26.17
N VAL A 312 12.97 2.63 -25.49
CA VAL A 312 12.76 1.28 -26.00
C VAL A 312 11.30 0.87 -25.80
N CYS A 313 10.83 0.97 -24.57
CA CYS A 313 9.42 0.74 -24.22
C CYS A 313 9.06 1.45 -22.91
N TYR A 314 7.77 1.61 -22.68
CA TYR A 314 7.24 2.22 -21.47
C TYR A 314 5.95 1.54 -21.00
N ALA A 315 5.57 1.79 -19.75
CA ALA A 315 4.28 1.41 -19.20
C ALA A 315 3.81 2.46 -18.20
N LYS A 316 2.52 2.84 -18.23
CA LYS A 316 1.89 3.60 -17.15
C LYS A 316 1.69 2.69 -15.95
N ASN A 317 1.98 3.18 -14.75
CA ASN A 317 1.83 2.44 -13.51
C ASN A 317 0.38 2.45 -13.02
N GLN A 318 -0.52 1.92 -13.82
CA GLN A 318 -1.92 1.74 -13.46
C GLN A 318 -2.26 0.25 -13.43
N ASN A 319 -2.74 -0.25 -12.30
CA ASN A 319 -2.92 -1.67 -12.03
C ASN A 319 -1.68 -2.54 -12.30
N LEU A 320 -0.50 -1.90 -12.38
CA LEU A 320 0.76 -2.57 -12.62
C LEU A 320 1.32 -3.20 -11.34
N GLY A 321 0.98 -2.61 -10.18
CA GLY A 321 1.46 -3.09 -8.88
C GLY A 321 2.92 -2.71 -8.58
N PHE A 322 3.49 -1.74 -9.29
CA PHE A 322 4.78 -1.16 -8.95
C PHE A 322 4.59 -0.11 -7.86
N THR A 323 5.22 -0.32 -6.71
CA THR A 323 5.09 0.55 -5.54
C THR A 323 6.45 0.77 -4.90
N ILE A 324 6.74 2.01 -4.52
CA ILE A 324 7.92 2.39 -3.75
C ILE A 324 7.47 2.56 -2.29
N PRO A 325 7.90 1.70 -1.36
CA PRO A 325 7.58 1.87 0.05
C PRO A 325 8.32 3.07 0.62
N TYR A 326 7.64 3.92 1.38
CA TYR A 326 8.22 5.05 2.08
C TYR A 326 7.56 5.24 3.45
N THR A 327 8.25 5.90 4.36
CA THR A 327 7.75 6.21 5.71
C THR A 327 7.49 7.71 5.81
N LEU A 328 6.33 8.07 6.34
CA LEU A 328 5.96 9.44 6.65
C LEU A 328 5.34 9.47 8.05
N ASP A 329 5.83 10.33 8.92
CA ASP A 329 5.36 10.47 10.31
C ASP A 329 5.29 9.14 11.10
N GLY A 330 6.22 8.19 10.81
CA GLY A 330 6.29 6.87 11.45
C GLY A 330 5.36 5.81 10.86
N GLU A 331 4.54 6.16 9.86
CA GLU A 331 3.67 5.23 9.16
C GLU A 331 4.24 4.80 7.80
N GLU A 332 4.03 3.53 7.47
CA GLU A 332 4.43 2.96 6.18
C GLU A 332 3.38 3.28 5.11
N HIS A 333 3.84 3.81 4.00
CA HIS A 333 3.02 4.16 2.85
C HIS A 333 3.59 3.57 1.55
N GLY A 334 2.72 3.44 0.53
CA GLY A 334 3.11 3.06 -0.82
C GLY A 334 3.02 4.24 -1.78
N TYR A 335 4.12 4.58 -2.43
CA TYR A 335 4.15 5.57 -3.50
C TYR A 335 4.05 4.86 -4.86
N LEU A 336 3.15 5.33 -5.71
CA LEU A 336 2.91 4.84 -7.07
C LEU A 336 3.41 5.92 -8.06
N PRO A 337 4.63 5.83 -8.58
CA PRO A 337 5.09 6.72 -9.66
C PRO A 337 4.30 6.46 -10.95
N ASP A 338 4.26 7.47 -11.85
CA ASP A 338 3.35 7.44 -12.99
C ASP A 338 3.77 6.45 -14.09
N PHE A 339 5.07 6.38 -14.43
CA PHE A 339 5.55 5.55 -15.53
C PHE A 339 6.82 4.79 -15.20
N LEU A 340 6.94 3.61 -15.80
CA LEU A 340 8.19 2.87 -15.97
C LEU A 340 8.61 2.93 -17.41
N VAL A 341 9.88 3.25 -17.67
CA VAL A 341 10.41 3.43 -19.02
C VAL A 341 11.73 2.67 -19.14
N LYS A 342 11.89 1.90 -20.21
CA LYS A 342 13.16 1.27 -20.57
C LYS A 342 13.84 2.11 -21.65
N ILE A 343 15.05 2.59 -21.37
CA ILE A 343 15.77 3.55 -22.21
C ILE A 343 17.09 2.97 -22.70
N ASN A 344 17.42 3.25 -23.95
CA ASN A 344 18.74 3.06 -24.50
C ASN A 344 19.60 4.29 -24.18
N ASP A 345 20.51 4.13 -23.22
CA ASP A 345 21.46 5.18 -22.81
C ASP A 345 22.86 5.00 -23.42
N GLY A 346 22.95 4.21 -24.51
CA GLY A 346 24.20 3.99 -25.25
C GLY A 346 25.04 2.82 -24.76
N ARG A 347 24.65 2.10 -23.70
CA ARG A 347 25.41 0.94 -23.16
C ARG A 347 25.09 -0.40 -23.82
N GLY A 348 24.23 -0.39 -24.83
CA GLY A 348 23.91 -1.60 -25.61
C GLY A 348 22.54 -2.22 -25.26
N PRO A 349 22.14 -3.26 -26.02
CA PRO A 349 20.81 -3.84 -25.88
C PRO A 349 20.61 -4.62 -24.56
N ASP A 350 21.68 -5.18 -24.01
CA ASP A 350 21.63 -6.03 -22.82
C ASP A 350 21.76 -5.24 -21.50
N ASP A 351 22.17 -3.96 -21.57
CA ASP A 351 22.34 -3.07 -20.40
C ASP A 351 21.49 -1.79 -20.53
N ARG A 352 20.18 -1.98 -20.69
CA ARG A 352 19.21 -0.88 -20.77
C ARG A 352 19.00 -0.24 -19.41
N LEU A 353 18.76 1.07 -19.40
CA LEU A 353 18.38 1.81 -18.20
C LEU A 353 16.88 1.71 -17.99
N ASN A 354 16.47 1.24 -16.80
CA ASN A 354 15.08 1.35 -16.35
C ASN A 354 14.90 2.69 -15.62
N LEU A 355 13.96 3.49 -16.07
CA LEU A 355 13.69 4.81 -15.54
C LEU A 355 12.32 4.82 -14.88
N ILE A 356 12.28 5.22 -13.63
CA ILE A 356 11.05 5.56 -12.92
C ILE A 356 10.78 7.03 -13.21
N LEU A 357 9.61 7.32 -13.74
CA LEU A 357 9.23 8.67 -14.14
C LEU A 357 7.97 9.11 -13.38
N GLU A 358 8.08 10.27 -12.75
CA GLU A 358 6.99 10.95 -12.05
C GLU A 358 6.66 12.24 -12.79
N VAL A 359 5.38 12.45 -13.07
CA VAL A 359 4.86 13.69 -13.68
C VAL A 359 4.20 14.51 -12.58
N SER A 360 4.80 15.59 -12.18
CA SER A 360 4.32 16.32 -11.01
C SER A 360 4.07 17.80 -11.26
N GLY A 361 2.78 18.20 -11.16
CA GLY A 361 2.33 19.59 -11.30
C GLY A 361 2.36 20.41 -10.00
N GLU A 362 1.81 19.89 -8.90
CA GLU A 362 1.66 20.67 -7.65
C GLU A 362 2.44 20.07 -6.48
N ALA A 363 2.93 20.96 -5.59
CA ALA A 363 3.61 20.57 -4.37
C ALA A 363 2.59 20.10 -3.31
N ARG A 364 2.53 18.79 -3.06
CA ARG A 364 1.84 18.19 -1.91
C ARG A 364 2.82 17.94 -0.78
N LYS A 365 2.34 17.93 0.48
CA LYS A 365 3.20 17.76 1.67
C LYS A 365 4.05 16.46 1.65
N ASP A 366 3.52 15.39 1.09
CA ASP A 366 4.16 14.08 1.01
C ASP A 366 5.06 13.87 -0.23
N LYS A 367 4.98 14.80 -1.21
CA LYS A 367 5.75 14.71 -2.46
C LYS A 367 7.26 14.68 -2.23
N ALA A 368 7.76 15.55 -1.36
CA ALA A 368 9.18 15.60 -1.07
C ALA A 368 9.71 14.27 -0.49
N ALA A 369 8.95 13.64 0.41
CA ALA A 369 9.29 12.35 0.99
C ALA A 369 9.30 11.23 -0.06
N LYS A 370 8.29 11.19 -0.95
CA LYS A 370 8.20 10.23 -2.06
C LYS A 370 9.39 10.31 -3.00
N VAL A 371 9.70 11.52 -3.49
CA VAL A 371 10.80 11.78 -4.42
C VAL A 371 12.14 11.49 -3.76
N ALA A 372 12.33 11.92 -2.50
CA ALA A 372 13.54 11.64 -1.74
C ALA A 372 13.74 10.13 -1.58
N THR A 373 12.71 9.38 -1.18
CA THR A 373 12.78 7.92 -1.03
C THR A 373 13.13 7.23 -2.34
N ALA A 374 12.49 7.62 -3.46
CA ALA A 374 12.81 7.05 -4.75
C ALA A 374 14.28 7.26 -5.14
N ARG A 375 14.81 8.46 -4.93
CA ARG A 375 16.19 8.83 -5.30
C ARG A 375 17.25 8.30 -4.35
N THR A 376 17.01 8.34 -3.04
CA THR A 376 18.04 8.06 -2.03
C THR A 376 17.96 6.67 -1.43
N LEU A 377 16.81 5.99 -1.54
CA LEU A 377 16.63 4.65 -1.00
C LEU A 377 16.33 3.63 -2.11
N TRP A 378 15.25 3.78 -2.87
CA TRP A 378 14.81 2.73 -3.80
C TRP A 378 15.84 2.48 -4.91
N VAL A 379 16.24 3.51 -5.65
CA VAL A 379 17.17 3.38 -6.77
C VAL A 379 18.54 2.88 -6.30
N PRO A 380 19.18 3.44 -5.26
CA PRO A 380 20.45 2.92 -4.77
C PRO A 380 20.35 1.48 -4.23
N ALA A 381 19.26 1.14 -3.52
CA ALA A 381 19.10 -0.20 -2.98
C ALA A 381 19.06 -1.27 -4.08
N ILE A 382 18.27 -1.03 -5.13
CA ILE A 382 18.15 -1.98 -6.26
C ILE A 382 19.45 -2.05 -7.05
N ASN A 383 20.09 -0.92 -7.33
CA ASN A 383 21.38 -0.92 -8.03
C ASN A 383 22.47 -1.62 -7.23
N ASN A 384 22.51 -1.45 -5.90
CA ASN A 384 23.47 -2.14 -5.03
C ASN A 384 23.22 -3.64 -4.92
N ARG A 385 21.95 -4.07 -5.02
CA ARG A 385 21.65 -5.51 -5.02
C ARG A 385 22.10 -6.18 -6.31
N GLY A 386 21.92 -5.52 -7.45
CA GLY A 386 22.14 -6.10 -8.77
C GLY A 386 21.06 -7.12 -9.17
N GLY A 387 21.15 -7.63 -10.40
CA GLY A 387 20.25 -8.67 -10.92
C GLY A 387 18.88 -8.17 -11.42
N TYR A 388 18.56 -6.89 -11.23
CA TYR A 388 17.30 -6.28 -11.69
C TYR A 388 17.51 -5.22 -12.78
N GLY A 389 18.70 -5.16 -13.38
CA GLY A 389 19.09 -4.11 -14.28
C GLY A 389 19.45 -2.80 -13.56
N ARG A 390 19.82 -1.79 -14.34
CA ARG A 390 20.13 -0.45 -13.83
C ARG A 390 18.86 0.37 -13.74
N TRP A 391 18.74 1.12 -12.65
CA TRP A 391 17.56 1.96 -12.37
C TRP A 391 17.98 3.41 -12.13
N ALA A 392 17.09 4.32 -12.53
CA ALA A 392 17.16 5.74 -12.22
C ALA A 392 15.76 6.28 -11.94
N PHE A 393 15.71 7.47 -11.36
CA PHE A 393 14.47 8.19 -11.09
C PHE A 393 14.56 9.60 -11.68
N ILE A 394 13.46 10.03 -12.31
CA ILE A 394 13.32 11.40 -12.82
C ILE A 394 11.93 11.94 -12.49
N GLU A 395 11.90 13.22 -12.15
CA GLU A 395 10.67 13.99 -11.98
C GLU A 395 10.53 14.94 -13.18
N ILE A 396 9.39 14.94 -13.84
CA ILE A 396 9.03 15.80 -14.95
C ILE A 396 8.00 16.81 -14.46
N SER A 397 8.40 18.06 -14.38
CA SER A 397 7.52 19.18 -13.97
C SER A 397 6.72 19.76 -15.13
N ASP A 398 7.17 19.54 -16.36
CA ASP A 398 6.49 19.96 -17.58
C ASP A 398 6.58 18.85 -18.64
N PRO A 399 5.46 18.17 -18.97
CA PRO A 399 5.44 17.13 -20.00
C PRO A 399 5.83 17.62 -21.41
N TRP A 400 5.63 18.91 -21.72
CA TRP A 400 6.01 19.47 -23.01
C TRP A 400 7.53 19.64 -23.16
N ASP A 401 8.26 19.82 -22.05
CA ASP A 401 9.73 19.87 -22.03
C ASP A 401 10.36 18.53 -21.60
N ALA A 402 9.58 17.47 -21.45
CA ALA A 402 10.05 16.18 -20.96
C ALA A 402 11.18 15.57 -21.81
N LYS A 403 11.16 15.74 -23.15
CA LYS A 403 12.23 15.26 -24.03
C LYS A 403 13.59 15.86 -23.65
N ASN A 404 13.63 17.18 -23.44
CA ASN A 404 14.86 17.86 -23.08
C ASN A 404 15.35 17.44 -21.70
N THR A 405 14.42 17.33 -20.73
CA THR A 405 14.71 16.92 -19.35
C THR A 405 15.29 15.50 -19.30
N ILE A 406 14.68 14.54 -20.02
CA ILE A 406 15.17 13.15 -20.09
C ILE A 406 16.55 13.12 -20.78
N ARG A 407 16.73 13.80 -21.91
CA ARG A 407 18.01 13.86 -22.62
C ARG A 407 19.11 14.52 -21.79
N ALA A 408 18.80 15.57 -21.04
CA ALA A 408 19.74 16.21 -20.11
C ALA A 408 20.20 15.23 -19.03
N MET A 409 19.29 14.48 -18.45
CA MET A 409 19.61 13.43 -17.47
C MET A 409 20.51 12.34 -18.07
N LEU A 410 20.20 11.86 -19.29
CA LEU A 410 21.02 10.86 -19.99
C LEU A 410 22.44 11.36 -20.24
N ARG A 411 22.60 12.61 -20.70
CA ARG A 411 23.92 13.23 -20.91
C ARG A 411 24.71 13.36 -19.61
N ALA A 412 24.07 13.81 -18.53
CA ALA A 412 24.73 13.93 -17.23
C ALA A 412 25.23 12.56 -16.72
N ARG A 413 24.46 11.49 -16.94
CA ARG A 413 24.88 10.14 -16.57
C ARG A 413 25.99 9.59 -17.46
N ALA A 414 26.02 9.94 -18.73
CA ALA A 414 27.10 9.55 -19.66
C ALA A 414 28.41 10.26 -19.33
N ALA A 415 28.37 11.49 -18.79
CA ALA A 415 29.56 12.26 -18.40
C ALA A 415 30.12 11.86 -17.02
N GLY A 416 29.35 11.23 -16.17
CA GLY A 416 29.73 10.85 -14.79
C GLY A 416 30.05 9.36 -14.60
N GLY A 417 29.98 8.54 -15.64
CA GLY A 417 30.34 7.12 -15.66
C GLY A 417 31.52 6.87 -16.58
#